data_e01359b9ee7e64a4d28b8e06743afc6c
#
_entry.id   e01359b9ee7e64a4d28b8e06743afc6c
#
_cell.length_a   1.000
_cell.length_b   1.000
_cell.length_c   1.000
_cell.angle_alpha   90.00
_cell.angle_beta   90.00
_cell.angle_gamma   90.00
#
_symmetry.space_group_name_H-M   'P 1'
#
loop_
_entity.id
_entity.type
_entity.pdbx_description
1 polymer ?
#
loop_
_entity_poly.entity_id
_entity_poly.type
_entity_poly.pdbx_seq_one_letter_code
_entity_poly.pdbx_strand_id
1 'polypeptide(L)'
;MSKEVLKPEHLSKVLQRNDPQQVTDRTFFIDGSNQSLETIPSEILALKELEELHLENNQIAEIPPDIQNLKNVRVLYLHKNNLQCLWPELASLSSLESLDLSSNPLLYSSLTVVSCLRTLRELRLYNTGLREVPTVICKSLHHLELFGLSENHLQSLPGEIVNQTKLREIYLKKNEFSVFPCDLCTLVSLEVIDLDHNKLKAIPEEIGNLVRLQKFYVASNHLSLLPESLSQCSKLSVLDLTHNLLHILPPTLDQLTELTEVGLSENRLEKVPRLLCRWTQLQLLYLRNTCLRGLRRSFKRLINLRFLDLSQNHIDHFPVQICALKNLEILALDDNKLPPTMSSLTKLKILGLTGNDFPSFPEEIFSLVSLEKLYIGQDQGCKISYVPENIKKLKNLKELYIENNLVEQLPASLGLMPNLEVLDCRHNLLKQLPDAICLAQDLKELLLEDNLLTHLPENLDHLVNLKVLTLKKNPIEDPPMEVCAQGKDAIWKYLKENRIRKQMAIKIQAWWRGTMVRKGYGSYEELLKARKKGKTSPKDKKGKKAAKGKPAKRK
;
A
#
# COMPACT_ATOMS: atom_id res chain seq x y z
N MET A 1 27.15 3.17 15.58
CA MET A 1 26.88 3.81 16.87
C MET A 1 25.42 3.56 17.18
N SER A 2 25.11 2.92 18.30
CA SER A 2 23.77 2.57 18.71
C SER A 2 23.00 3.82 19.14
N LYS A 3 21.85 4.09 18.50
CA LYS A 3 20.91 5.13 18.93
C LYS A 3 20.25 4.68 20.25
N GLU A 4 20.60 5.28 21.36
CA GLU A 4 19.87 5.08 22.61
C GLU A 4 18.65 6.01 22.64
N VAL A 5 17.46 5.43 22.67
CA VAL A 5 16.19 6.14 22.89
C VAL A 5 16.01 6.30 24.39
N LEU A 6 16.12 7.52 24.89
CA LEU A 6 15.98 7.83 26.31
C LEU A 6 14.49 8.00 26.70
N LYS A 7 13.96 7.11 27.54
CA LYS A 7 12.67 7.29 28.19
C LYS A 7 12.81 8.27 29.38
N PRO A 8 11.74 9.01 29.79
CA PRO A 8 11.81 9.99 30.89
C PRO A 8 12.38 9.43 32.19
N GLU A 9 12.12 8.15 32.49
CA GLU A 9 12.69 7.41 33.62
C GLU A 9 14.19 7.12 33.47
N HIS A 10 14.70 7.14 32.24
CA HIS A 10 16.11 6.96 31.92
C HIS A 10 16.89 8.29 31.97
N LEU A 11 16.25 9.41 31.58
CA LEU A 11 16.82 10.75 31.73
C LEU A 11 17.20 11.04 33.19
N SER A 12 16.28 10.78 34.13
CA SER A 12 16.56 10.94 35.54
C SER A 12 17.63 9.99 36.08
N LYS A 13 17.75 8.76 35.55
CA LYS A 13 18.76 7.77 35.93
C LYS A 13 20.13 8.04 35.34
N VAL A 14 20.21 8.55 34.12
CA VAL A 14 21.47 8.94 33.46
C VAL A 14 22.05 10.19 34.12
N LEU A 15 21.20 11.13 34.53
CA LEU A 15 21.61 12.37 35.19
C LEU A 15 21.89 12.21 36.70
N GLN A 16 21.30 11.17 37.36
CA GLN A 16 21.56 10.86 38.77
C GLN A 16 22.82 9.99 39.02
N ARG A 17 23.42 9.41 37.96
CA ARG A 17 24.61 8.54 38.08
C ARG A 17 25.94 9.25 37.95
N ASN A 18 25.96 10.56 37.75
CA ASN A 18 27.19 11.30 37.53
C ASN A 18 27.68 12.04 38.76
N ASP A 19 28.67 11.49 39.42
CA ASP A 19 29.59 12.17 40.27
C ASP A 19 30.24 13.34 39.50
N PRO A 20 30.30 14.59 40.02
CA PRO A 20 30.74 15.76 39.24
C PRO A 20 32.16 15.70 38.70
N GLN A 21 32.93 14.66 39.01
CA GLN A 21 34.35 14.53 38.62
C GLN A 21 34.66 13.56 37.46
N GLN A 22 33.67 12.91 36.85
CA GLN A 22 33.93 11.95 35.75
C GLN A 22 32.99 12.01 34.55
N VAL A 23 32.44 13.17 34.18
CA VAL A 23 31.69 13.30 32.92
C VAL A 23 32.61 13.75 31.81
N THR A 24 33.28 12.79 31.18
CA THR A 24 34.01 12.98 29.91
C THR A 24 33.24 12.40 28.71
N ASP A 25 31.99 11.96 28.86
CA ASP A 25 31.16 11.54 27.74
C ASP A 25 30.52 12.78 27.09
N ARG A 26 31.14 13.24 26.01
CA ARG A 26 30.60 14.29 25.13
C ARG A 26 29.34 13.76 24.48
N THR A 27 28.18 14.26 24.93
CA THR A 27 26.90 13.92 24.32
C THR A 27 26.69 14.80 23.10
N PHE A 28 26.75 14.24 21.90
CA PHE A 28 26.55 14.94 20.61
C PHE A 28 25.14 14.83 20.08
N PHE A 29 24.37 13.82 20.51
CA PHE A 29 23.03 13.52 20.01
C PHE A 29 22.06 13.20 21.13
N ILE A 30 20.84 13.80 21.07
CA ILE A 30 19.72 13.46 21.93
C ILE A 30 18.47 13.23 21.09
N ASP A 31 17.80 12.11 21.34
CA ASP A 31 16.46 11.79 20.84
C ASP A 31 15.46 11.80 22.00
N GLY A 32 14.77 12.94 22.14
CA GLY A 32 13.65 13.15 23.05
C GLY A 32 12.29 13.13 22.35
N SER A 33 12.20 12.56 21.15
CA SER A 33 10.95 12.45 20.40
C SER A 33 9.92 11.54 21.08
N ASN A 34 8.63 11.81 20.88
CA ASN A 34 7.53 10.96 21.38
C ASN A 34 7.50 10.77 22.91
N GLN A 35 7.95 11.74 23.70
CA GLN A 35 8.05 11.65 25.17
C GLN A 35 6.94 12.41 25.90
N SER A 36 5.98 13.02 25.18
CA SER A 36 4.94 13.89 25.74
C SER A 36 5.49 15.06 26.56
N LEU A 37 6.64 15.61 26.15
CA LEU A 37 7.27 16.75 26.80
C LEU A 37 6.43 18.01 26.57
N GLU A 38 6.14 18.76 27.65
CA GLU A 38 5.49 20.09 27.59
C GLU A 38 6.52 21.23 27.45
N THR A 39 7.75 20.99 27.92
CA THR A 39 8.88 21.93 27.83
C THR A 39 10.16 21.18 27.51
N ILE A 40 11.19 21.90 27.03
CA ILE A 40 12.52 21.33 26.84
C ILE A 40 13.20 21.21 28.19
N PRO A 41 13.65 20.02 28.63
CA PRO A 41 14.33 19.84 29.91
C PRO A 41 15.59 20.69 30.03
N SER A 42 15.79 21.35 31.19
CA SER A 42 16.94 22.21 31.48
C SER A 42 18.28 21.46 31.36
N GLU A 43 18.25 20.17 31.67
CA GLU A 43 19.41 19.28 31.60
C GLU A 43 19.94 19.16 30.16
N ILE A 44 19.04 19.10 29.17
CA ILE A 44 19.39 19.09 27.74
C ILE A 44 20.01 20.43 27.35
N LEU A 45 19.42 21.54 27.83
CA LEU A 45 19.90 22.89 27.53
C LEU A 45 21.28 23.21 28.13
N ALA A 46 21.77 22.38 29.06
CA ALA A 46 23.10 22.50 29.66
C ALA A 46 24.21 21.80 28.84
N LEU A 47 23.84 20.96 27.82
CA LEU A 47 24.77 20.15 27.03
C LEU A 47 25.42 20.96 25.90
N LYS A 48 26.48 21.69 26.20
CA LYS A 48 27.14 22.60 25.24
C LYS A 48 27.76 21.92 24.01
N GLU A 49 28.08 20.62 24.09
CA GLU A 49 28.68 19.86 22.98
C GLU A 49 27.64 19.22 22.07
N LEU A 50 26.33 19.44 22.34
CA LEU A 50 25.25 18.84 21.56
C LEU A 50 25.26 19.37 20.12
N GLU A 51 25.21 18.44 19.14
CA GLU A 51 25.17 18.75 17.71
C GLU A 51 23.78 18.44 17.09
N GLU A 52 23.08 17.42 17.58
CA GLU A 52 21.77 17.03 17.08
C GLU A 52 20.77 16.89 18.23
N LEU A 53 19.62 17.53 18.09
CA LEU A 53 18.53 17.52 19.07
C LEU A 53 17.19 17.22 18.38
N HIS A 54 16.62 16.06 18.71
CA HIS A 54 15.33 15.61 18.22
C HIS A 54 14.30 15.70 19.34
N LEU A 55 13.29 16.55 19.17
CA LEU A 55 12.20 16.81 20.11
C LEU A 55 10.82 16.75 19.44
N GLU A 56 10.75 16.13 18.27
CA GLU A 56 9.51 16.02 17.52
C GLU A 56 8.46 15.16 18.21
N ASN A 57 7.19 15.43 17.86
CA ASN A 57 6.03 14.69 18.35
C ASN A 57 5.92 14.72 19.89
N ASN A 58 5.97 15.94 20.45
CA ASN A 58 5.77 16.26 21.85
C ASN A 58 4.65 17.32 22.01
N GLN A 59 4.54 17.95 23.17
CA GLN A 59 3.55 18.97 23.49
C GLN A 59 4.22 20.32 23.83
N ILE A 60 5.43 20.57 23.32
CA ILE A 60 6.23 21.74 23.64
C ILE A 60 5.53 22.99 23.10
N ALA A 61 5.18 23.92 24.00
CA ALA A 61 4.49 25.15 23.65
C ALA A 61 5.43 26.35 23.42
N GLU A 62 6.64 26.31 24.00
CA GLU A 62 7.64 27.36 23.86
C GLU A 62 9.06 26.81 23.95
N ILE A 63 10.00 27.53 23.34
CA ILE A 63 11.43 27.24 23.39
C ILE A 63 12.03 28.12 24.49
N PRO A 64 12.63 27.54 25.56
CA PRO A 64 13.20 28.33 26.64
C PRO A 64 14.36 29.20 26.17
N PRO A 65 14.62 30.37 26.80
CA PRO A 65 15.75 31.24 26.45
C PRO A 65 17.12 30.57 26.56
N ASP A 66 17.25 29.56 27.42
CA ASP A 66 18.49 28.79 27.62
C ASP A 66 18.90 27.97 26.36
N ILE A 67 18.04 27.89 25.36
CA ILE A 67 18.39 27.33 24.04
C ILE A 67 19.66 28.00 23.46
N GLN A 68 19.89 29.25 23.77
CA GLN A 68 21.10 30.00 23.38
C GLN A 68 22.43 29.36 23.81
N ASN A 69 22.41 28.44 24.79
CA ASN A 69 23.58 27.72 25.27
C ASN A 69 24.06 26.66 24.29
N LEU A 70 23.17 26.16 23.40
CA LEU A 70 23.41 25.06 22.47
C LEU A 70 24.05 25.54 21.17
N LYS A 71 25.18 26.24 21.23
CA LYS A 71 25.83 26.89 20.07
C LYS A 71 26.36 25.91 19.03
N ASN A 72 26.60 24.65 19.40
CA ASN A 72 27.14 23.63 18.52
C ASN A 72 26.04 22.84 17.79
N VAL A 73 24.75 23.04 18.15
CA VAL A 73 23.63 22.33 17.50
C VAL A 73 23.55 22.69 16.02
N ARG A 74 23.62 21.65 15.19
CA ARG A 74 23.51 21.71 13.73
C ARG A 74 22.14 21.24 13.24
N VAL A 75 21.51 20.32 13.96
CA VAL A 75 20.19 19.74 13.63
C VAL A 75 19.25 19.92 14.80
N LEU A 76 18.10 20.56 14.55
CA LEU A 76 17.05 20.77 15.54
C LEU A 76 15.69 20.40 14.94
N TYR A 77 15.09 19.32 15.43
CA TYR A 77 13.76 18.88 15.01
C TYR A 77 12.74 19.13 16.12
N LEU A 78 11.78 19.98 15.81
CA LEU A 78 10.69 20.42 16.71
C LEU A 78 9.31 20.20 16.08
N HIS A 79 9.22 19.44 14.99
CA HIS A 79 7.95 19.25 14.30
C HIS A 79 6.93 18.48 15.15
N LYS A 80 5.63 18.72 14.87
CA LYS A 80 4.51 18.17 15.66
C LYS A 80 4.63 18.48 17.14
N ASN A 81 4.68 19.76 17.45
CA ASN A 81 4.59 20.33 18.78
C ASN A 81 3.50 21.42 18.82
N ASN A 82 3.42 22.20 19.89
CA ASN A 82 2.44 23.28 20.10
C ASN A 82 3.06 24.67 20.04
N LEU A 83 4.19 24.84 19.33
CA LEU A 83 4.91 26.10 19.24
C LEU A 83 4.07 27.16 18.52
N GLN A 84 3.82 28.29 19.17
CA GLN A 84 3.17 29.47 18.59
C GLN A 84 4.16 30.58 18.27
N CYS A 85 5.17 30.75 19.15
CA CYS A 85 6.17 31.77 19.01
C CYS A 85 7.59 31.22 19.04
N LEU A 86 8.48 31.89 18.34
CA LEU A 86 9.93 31.66 18.38
C LEU A 86 10.58 32.84 19.04
N TRP A 87 11.32 32.59 20.11
CA TRP A 87 12.01 33.65 20.88
C TRP A 87 13.30 34.06 20.18
N PRO A 88 13.75 35.33 20.34
CA PRO A 88 14.98 35.87 19.75
C PRO A 88 16.23 35.04 20.05
N GLU A 89 16.27 34.38 21.23
CA GLU A 89 17.37 33.54 21.68
C GLU A 89 17.67 32.36 20.73
N LEU A 90 16.67 31.90 19.96
CA LEU A 90 16.88 30.89 18.93
C LEU A 90 17.90 31.36 17.88
N ALA A 91 17.99 32.66 17.61
CA ALA A 91 18.97 33.24 16.69
C ALA A 91 20.43 33.06 17.14
N SER A 92 20.65 32.66 18.39
CA SER A 92 22.00 32.40 18.95
C SER A 92 22.58 31.07 18.49
N LEU A 93 21.80 30.20 17.85
CA LEU A 93 22.23 28.90 17.32
C LEU A 93 23.04 29.10 16.02
N SER A 94 24.27 29.61 16.17
CA SER A 94 25.12 30.03 15.03
C SER A 94 25.64 28.89 14.14
N SER A 95 25.53 27.65 14.60
CA SER A 95 25.94 26.43 13.85
C SER A 95 24.77 25.70 13.21
N LEU A 96 23.53 26.18 13.37
CA LEU A 96 22.34 25.44 12.94
C LEU A 96 22.25 25.35 11.42
N GLU A 97 22.23 24.10 10.90
CA GLU A 97 22.17 23.80 9.47
C GLU A 97 20.79 23.23 9.06
N SER A 98 20.13 22.47 9.93
CA SER A 98 18.81 21.88 9.65
C SER A 98 17.82 22.20 10.77
N LEU A 99 16.68 22.82 10.41
CA LEU A 99 15.59 23.19 11.31
C LEU A 99 14.28 22.68 10.76
N ASP A 100 13.59 21.88 11.56
CA ASP A 100 12.21 21.42 11.25
C ASP A 100 11.23 21.92 12.32
N LEU A 101 10.36 22.83 11.90
CA LEU A 101 9.29 23.44 12.69
C LEU A 101 7.89 23.01 12.21
N SER A 102 7.81 22.02 11.36
CA SER A 102 6.57 21.57 10.70
C SER A 102 5.50 21.17 11.71
N SER A 103 4.23 21.32 11.33
CA SER A 103 3.08 20.95 12.18
C SER A 103 3.13 21.60 13.57
N ASN A 104 3.43 22.90 13.60
CA ASN A 104 3.30 23.77 14.75
C ASN A 104 2.39 24.96 14.39
N PRO A 105 1.55 25.46 15.29
CA PRO A 105 0.65 26.60 15.04
C PRO A 105 1.39 27.94 15.13
N LEU A 106 2.44 28.11 14.30
CA LEU A 106 3.34 29.26 14.36
C LEU A 106 2.67 30.56 13.93
N LEU A 107 2.91 31.62 14.68
CA LEU A 107 2.53 32.97 14.29
C LEU A 107 3.52 33.49 13.23
N TYR A 108 3.00 34.12 12.18
CA TYR A 108 3.79 34.70 11.07
C TYR A 108 4.91 35.61 11.56
N SER A 109 4.64 36.49 12.54
CA SER A 109 5.60 37.43 13.10
C SER A 109 6.79 36.76 13.78
N SER A 110 6.61 35.55 14.33
CA SER A 110 7.68 34.82 15.02
C SER A 110 8.72 34.25 14.05
N LEU A 111 8.32 33.98 12.80
CA LEU A 111 9.22 33.42 11.78
C LEU A 111 10.33 34.36 11.35
N THR A 112 10.24 35.66 11.66
CA THR A 112 11.32 36.61 11.39
C THR A 112 12.62 36.25 12.11
N VAL A 113 12.55 35.57 13.27
CA VAL A 113 13.70 35.08 14.02
C VAL A 113 14.53 34.08 13.21
N VAL A 114 13.86 33.24 12.38
CA VAL A 114 14.51 32.25 11.53
C VAL A 114 15.47 32.92 10.54
N SER A 115 15.18 34.14 10.11
CA SER A 115 16.05 34.88 9.16
C SER A 115 17.45 35.20 9.72
N CYS A 116 17.64 35.11 11.04
CA CYS A 116 18.93 35.32 11.71
C CYS A 116 19.83 34.08 11.67
N LEU A 117 19.27 32.89 11.36
CA LEU A 117 19.99 31.60 11.31
C LEU A 117 20.70 31.43 9.96
N ARG A 118 21.71 32.24 9.72
CA ARG A 118 22.36 32.37 8.39
C ARG A 118 23.11 31.12 7.89
N THR A 119 23.33 30.15 8.76
CA THR A 119 23.99 28.87 8.44
C THR A 119 23.03 27.81 7.94
N LEU A 120 21.69 28.07 8.02
CA LEU A 120 20.68 27.10 7.61
C LEU A 120 20.84 26.68 6.15
N ARG A 121 20.83 25.37 5.96
CA ARG A 121 20.76 24.67 4.67
C ARG A 121 19.38 24.04 4.45
N GLU A 122 18.72 23.60 5.53
CA GLU A 122 17.42 22.97 5.47
C GLU A 122 16.44 23.65 6.40
N LEU A 123 15.34 24.11 5.85
CA LEU A 123 14.23 24.71 6.62
C LEU A 123 12.93 24.01 6.23
N ARG A 124 12.28 23.38 7.20
CA ARG A 124 10.95 22.74 7.02
C ARG A 124 9.91 23.46 7.84
N LEU A 125 8.84 23.89 7.14
CA LEU A 125 7.68 24.61 7.67
C LEU A 125 6.38 23.98 7.12
N TYR A 126 6.34 22.63 7.04
CA TYR A 126 5.15 21.92 6.56
C TYR A 126 3.99 22.11 7.55
N ASN A 127 2.78 22.30 7.02
CA ASN A 127 1.57 22.36 7.85
C ASN A 127 1.68 23.31 9.05
N THR A 128 2.09 24.55 8.79
CA THR A 128 2.21 25.61 9.82
C THR A 128 1.16 26.71 9.66
N GLY A 129 0.21 26.54 8.72
CA GLY A 129 -0.87 27.49 8.46
C GLY A 129 -0.44 28.77 7.74
N LEU A 130 0.73 28.79 7.09
CA LEU A 130 1.26 29.96 6.40
C LEU A 130 0.41 30.34 5.19
N ARG A 131 0.09 31.63 5.09
CA ARG A 131 -0.53 32.25 3.92
C ARG A 131 0.46 32.95 3.00
N GLU A 132 1.62 33.32 3.55
CA GLU A 132 2.74 33.93 2.83
C GLU A 132 4.05 33.55 3.52
N VAL A 133 5.15 33.56 2.79
CA VAL A 133 6.50 33.35 3.32
C VAL A 133 7.09 34.72 3.68
N PRO A 134 7.63 34.91 4.92
CA PRO A 134 8.28 36.16 5.27
C PRO A 134 9.45 36.49 4.31
N THR A 135 9.39 37.63 3.66
CA THR A 135 10.41 38.07 2.68
C THR A 135 11.80 38.10 3.26
N VAL A 136 11.92 38.40 4.56
CA VAL A 136 13.20 38.44 5.29
C VAL A 136 13.91 37.08 5.32
N ILE A 137 13.17 35.96 5.30
CA ILE A 137 13.75 34.61 5.20
C ILE A 137 14.51 34.49 3.88
N CYS A 138 13.85 34.80 2.77
CA CYS A 138 14.45 34.71 1.44
C CYS A 138 15.56 35.75 1.21
N LYS A 139 15.52 36.89 1.94
CA LYS A 139 16.58 37.91 1.88
C LYS A 139 17.85 37.54 2.65
N SER A 140 17.73 36.75 3.72
CA SER A 140 18.83 36.58 4.68
C SER A 140 19.46 35.18 4.64
N LEU A 141 18.70 34.14 4.26
CA LEU A 141 19.19 32.76 4.24
C LEU A 141 19.73 32.40 2.85
N HIS A 142 21.01 32.65 2.60
CA HIS A 142 21.67 32.44 1.29
C HIS A 142 22.25 31.03 1.12
N HIS A 143 22.10 30.16 2.10
CA HIS A 143 22.67 28.82 2.10
C HIS A 143 21.62 27.70 2.03
N LEU A 144 20.33 28.06 1.91
CA LEU A 144 19.28 27.05 1.81
C LEU A 144 19.49 26.16 0.59
N GLU A 145 19.49 24.86 0.86
CA GLU A 145 19.51 23.77 -0.12
C GLU A 145 18.15 23.07 -0.19
N LEU A 146 17.42 23.00 0.93
CA LEU A 146 16.06 22.48 1.03
C LEU A 146 15.13 23.48 1.69
N PHE A 147 13.98 23.76 1.04
CA PHE A 147 12.91 24.57 1.59
C PHE A 147 11.57 23.84 1.54
N GLY A 148 11.08 23.43 2.70
CA GLY A 148 9.83 22.69 2.86
C GLY A 148 8.69 23.59 3.28
N LEU A 149 7.69 23.77 2.42
CA LEU A 149 6.54 24.65 2.60
C LEU A 149 5.20 23.96 2.30
N SER A 150 5.19 22.64 2.16
CA SER A 150 3.97 21.89 1.81
C SER A 150 2.91 21.97 2.92
N GLU A 151 1.64 21.73 2.53
CA GLU A 151 0.48 21.71 3.45
C GLU A 151 0.25 23.05 4.15
N ASN A 152 0.40 24.15 3.42
CA ASN A 152 0.11 25.51 3.87
C ASN A 152 -1.00 26.16 3.00
N HIS A 153 -1.19 27.46 3.08
CA HIS A 153 -2.17 28.22 2.32
C HIS A 153 -1.51 29.24 1.37
N LEU A 154 -0.32 28.90 0.86
CA LEU A 154 0.46 29.80 0.03
C LEU A 154 -0.19 29.94 -1.38
N GLN A 155 -0.32 31.19 -1.83
CA GLN A 155 -0.77 31.50 -3.20
C GLN A 155 0.38 32.00 -4.10
N SER A 156 1.46 32.50 -3.49
CA SER A 156 2.65 32.99 -4.18
C SER A 156 3.88 32.81 -3.31
N LEU A 157 5.05 32.95 -3.89
CA LEU A 157 6.32 33.10 -3.19
C LEU A 157 6.76 34.57 -3.27
N PRO A 158 7.52 35.06 -2.28
CA PRO A 158 8.11 36.40 -2.36
C PRO A 158 9.14 36.45 -3.51
N GLY A 159 9.22 37.59 -4.22
CA GLY A 159 10.18 37.76 -5.32
C GLY A 159 11.64 37.56 -4.90
N GLU A 160 11.93 37.78 -3.62
CA GLU A 160 13.26 37.52 -3.03
C GLU A 160 13.68 36.05 -3.01
N ILE A 161 12.78 35.12 -3.38
CA ILE A 161 13.14 33.70 -3.55
C ILE A 161 14.30 33.52 -4.56
N VAL A 162 14.44 34.42 -5.52
CA VAL A 162 15.56 34.41 -6.49
C VAL A 162 16.94 34.48 -5.84
N ASN A 163 17.03 34.95 -4.58
CA ASN A 163 18.28 34.98 -3.82
C ASN A 163 18.75 33.60 -3.36
N GLN A 164 17.87 32.59 -3.43
CA GLN A 164 18.14 31.22 -2.97
C GLN A 164 18.95 30.42 -4.02
N THR A 165 20.07 30.94 -4.47
CA THR A 165 20.84 30.38 -5.58
C THR A 165 21.43 28.99 -5.33
N LYS A 166 21.47 28.53 -4.07
CA LYS A 166 21.93 27.19 -3.67
C LYS A 166 20.78 26.20 -3.49
N LEU A 167 19.54 26.65 -3.64
CA LEU A 167 18.37 25.81 -3.41
C LEU A 167 18.32 24.67 -4.44
N ARG A 168 18.25 23.45 -3.92
CA ARG A 168 18.18 22.20 -4.68
C ARG A 168 16.80 21.58 -4.63
N GLU A 169 16.12 21.72 -3.49
CA GLU A 169 14.83 21.09 -3.27
C GLU A 169 13.82 22.11 -2.72
N ILE A 170 12.67 22.20 -3.36
CA ILE A 170 11.54 22.99 -2.87
C ILE A 170 10.26 22.17 -2.88
N TYR A 171 9.57 22.16 -1.73
CA TYR A 171 8.36 21.41 -1.51
C TYR A 171 7.19 22.37 -1.23
N LEU A 172 6.26 22.45 -2.17
CA LEU A 172 5.09 23.34 -2.18
C LEU A 172 3.76 22.57 -2.33
N LYS A 173 3.79 21.27 -2.11
CA LYS A 173 2.64 20.38 -2.20
C LYS A 173 1.50 20.81 -1.29
N LYS A 174 0.24 20.65 -1.74
CA LYS A 174 -0.97 21.01 -0.99
C LYS A 174 -0.94 22.47 -0.50
N ASN A 175 -0.83 23.38 -1.45
CA ASN A 175 -0.97 24.81 -1.27
C ASN A 175 -2.08 25.36 -2.20
N GLU A 176 -2.13 26.66 -2.38
CA GLU A 176 -3.17 27.32 -3.16
C GLU A 176 -2.65 28.04 -4.41
N PHE A 177 -1.50 27.60 -4.95
CA PHE A 177 -0.91 28.19 -6.16
C PHE A 177 -1.85 28.00 -7.36
N SER A 178 -2.35 29.09 -7.93
CA SER A 178 -3.11 29.10 -9.18
C SER A 178 -2.26 29.47 -10.39
N VAL A 179 -1.11 30.09 -10.15
CA VAL A 179 -0.08 30.46 -11.14
C VAL A 179 1.25 29.87 -10.69
N PHE A 180 2.00 29.32 -11.64
CA PHE A 180 3.33 28.79 -11.36
C PHE A 180 4.24 29.93 -10.88
N PRO A 181 5.00 29.76 -9.77
CA PRO A 181 5.94 30.78 -9.28
C PRO A 181 7.17 30.87 -10.20
N CYS A 182 7.09 31.70 -11.23
CA CYS A 182 8.08 31.79 -12.32
C CYS A 182 9.50 32.11 -11.81
N ASP A 183 9.63 32.79 -10.68
CA ASP A 183 10.92 33.10 -10.04
C ASP A 183 11.73 31.84 -9.74
N LEU A 184 11.08 30.70 -9.52
CA LEU A 184 11.77 29.41 -9.35
C LEU A 184 12.58 29.00 -10.59
N CYS A 185 12.15 29.42 -11.77
CA CYS A 185 12.86 29.11 -13.03
C CYS A 185 14.22 29.81 -13.16
N THR A 186 14.53 30.75 -12.26
CA THR A 186 15.86 31.40 -12.17
C THR A 186 16.84 30.61 -11.30
N LEU A 187 16.32 29.68 -10.48
CA LEU A 187 17.11 28.89 -9.53
C LEU A 187 17.70 27.64 -10.20
N VAL A 188 18.70 27.83 -11.04
CA VAL A 188 19.32 26.79 -11.90
C VAL A 188 19.93 25.60 -11.14
N SER A 189 20.05 25.70 -9.82
CA SER A 189 20.52 24.61 -8.94
C SER A 189 19.42 23.65 -8.54
N LEU A 190 18.13 23.96 -8.84
CA LEU A 190 16.99 23.12 -8.45
C LEU A 190 17.07 21.73 -9.09
N GLU A 191 16.93 20.74 -8.25
CA GLU A 191 16.88 19.32 -8.59
C GLU A 191 15.49 18.71 -8.34
N VAL A 192 14.77 19.22 -7.33
CA VAL A 192 13.43 18.74 -6.97
C VAL A 192 12.46 19.90 -6.81
N ILE A 193 11.33 19.84 -7.51
CA ILE A 193 10.17 20.72 -7.33
C ILE A 193 8.94 19.87 -7.09
N ASP A 194 8.29 20.07 -5.94
CA ASP A 194 7.03 19.43 -5.62
C ASP A 194 5.92 20.50 -5.52
N LEU A 195 5.03 20.52 -6.48
CA LEU A 195 3.85 21.37 -6.59
C LEU A 195 2.55 20.56 -6.67
N ASP A 196 2.58 19.30 -6.21
CA ASP A 196 1.39 18.46 -6.17
C ASP A 196 0.24 19.11 -5.39
N HIS A 197 -1.00 18.78 -5.76
CA HIS A 197 -2.20 19.26 -5.07
C HIS A 197 -2.25 20.80 -4.94
N ASN A 198 -2.12 21.48 -6.06
CA ASN A 198 -2.32 22.92 -6.20
C ASN A 198 -3.43 23.21 -7.24
N LYS A 199 -3.51 24.44 -7.71
CA LYS A 199 -4.54 24.90 -8.67
C LYS A 199 -3.91 25.40 -9.98
N LEU A 200 -2.72 24.91 -10.33
CA LEU A 200 -1.94 25.36 -11.48
C LEU A 200 -2.64 25.04 -12.79
N LYS A 201 -2.74 26.03 -13.69
CA LYS A 201 -3.34 25.88 -15.02
C LYS A 201 -2.30 25.72 -16.13
N ALA A 202 -1.09 26.21 -15.93
CA ALA A 202 0.00 26.15 -16.89
C ALA A 202 1.36 26.11 -16.18
N ILE A 203 2.36 25.56 -16.86
CA ILE A 203 3.78 25.64 -16.53
C ILE A 203 4.42 26.61 -17.53
N PRO A 204 5.27 27.56 -17.10
CA PRO A 204 5.88 28.54 -17.99
C PRO A 204 7.01 27.92 -18.85
N GLU A 205 7.29 28.54 -19.99
CA GLU A 205 8.39 28.09 -20.87
C GLU A 205 9.77 28.24 -20.21
N GLU A 206 9.91 29.13 -19.24
CA GLU A 206 11.14 29.32 -18.47
C GLU A 206 11.54 28.10 -17.63
N ILE A 207 10.66 27.11 -17.48
CA ILE A 207 10.98 25.82 -16.81
C ILE A 207 12.20 25.14 -17.46
N GLY A 208 12.40 25.34 -18.77
CA GLY A 208 13.54 24.80 -19.51
C GLY A 208 14.90 25.29 -19.01
N ASN A 209 14.96 26.38 -18.23
CA ASN A 209 16.20 26.86 -17.63
C ASN A 209 16.73 25.92 -16.52
N LEU A 210 15.87 25.07 -15.98
CA LEU A 210 16.19 24.17 -14.86
C LEU A 210 16.86 22.89 -15.36
N VAL A 211 18.02 23.01 -15.96
CA VAL A 211 18.76 21.89 -16.58
C VAL A 211 19.25 20.82 -15.59
N ARG A 212 19.21 21.10 -14.28
CA ARG A 212 19.52 20.15 -13.20
C ARG A 212 18.31 19.46 -12.61
N LEU A 213 17.10 19.84 -13.03
CA LEU A 213 15.86 19.27 -12.49
C LEU A 213 15.81 17.77 -12.74
N GLN A 214 15.69 17.01 -11.65
CA GLN A 214 15.66 15.54 -11.65
C GLN A 214 14.26 15.01 -11.32
N LYS A 215 13.52 15.71 -10.43
CA LYS A 215 12.19 15.30 -10.02
C LYS A 215 11.23 16.48 -10.08
N PHE A 216 10.16 16.30 -10.82
CA PHE A 216 9.13 17.30 -10.99
C PHE A 216 7.75 16.69 -10.72
N TYR A 217 7.15 17.10 -9.61
CA TYR A 217 5.84 16.67 -9.16
C TYR A 217 4.85 17.81 -9.33
N VAL A 218 3.85 17.62 -10.18
CA VAL A 218 2.74 18.55 -10.44
C VAL A 218 1.41 17.82 -10.56
N ALA A 219 1.30 16.71 -9.85
CA ALA A 219 0.06 15.93 -9.80
C ALA A 219 -1.08 16.72 -9.11
N SER A 220 -2.32 16.36 -9.41
CA SER A 220 -3.51 16.99 -8.83
C SER A 220 -3.52 18.51 -8.99
N ASN A 221 -3.40 18.95 -10.26
CA ASN A 221 -3.50 20.33 -10.70
C ASN A 221 -4.53 20.45 -11.84
N HIS A 222 -4.54 21.56 -12.56
CA HIS A 222 -5.47 21.84 -13.68
C HIS A 222 -4.73 22.05 -14.99
N LEU A 223 -3.59 21.37 -15.18
CA LEU A 223 -2.77 21.52 -16.38
C LEU A 223 -3.47 20.89 -17.59
N SER A 224 -3.67 21.67 -18.65
CA SER A 224 -4.22 21.18 -19.92
C SER A 224 -3.14 20.96 -20.98
N LEU A 225 -2.00 21.64 -20.86
CA LEU A 225 -0.85 21.56 -21.76
C LEU A 225 0.45 21.63 -20.96
N LEU A 226 1.52 21.14 -21.56
CA LEU A 226 2.90 21.29 -21.07
C LEU A 226 3.71 22.16 -22.05
N PRO A 227 4.70 22.92 -21.56
CA PRO A 227 5.59 23.70 -22.43
C PRO A 227 6.58 22.79 -23.17
N GLU A 228 6.93 23.13 -24.39
CA GLU A 228 7.93 22.38 -25.16
C GLU A 228 9.33 22.45 -24.54
N SER A 229 9.63 23.55 -23.88
CA SER A 229 10.91 23.81 -23.19
C SER A 229 11.19 22.85 -22.03
N LEU A 230 10.17 22.17 -21.47
CA LEU A 230 10.38 21.12 -20.45
C LEU A 230 11.34 20.03 -20.95
N SER A 231 11.42 19.82 -22.27
CA SER A 231 12.39 18.91 -22.90
C SER A 231 13.87 19.26 -22.61
N GLN A 232 14.16 20.52 -22.24
CA GLN A 232 15.51 20.99 -21.91
C GLN A 232 15.97 20.51 -20.52
N CYS A 233 15.04 20.08 -19.65
CA CYS A 233 15.35 19.48 -18.35
C CYS A 233 15.89 18.06 -18.52
N SER A 234 17.03 17.90 -19.20
CA SER A 234 17.58 16.62 -19.66
C SER A 234 17.95 15.63 -18.54
N LYS A 235 18.03 16.09 -17.29
CA LYS A 235 18.30 15.27 -16.10
C LYS A 235 17.03 14.73 -15.43
N LEU A 236 15.87 15.05 -15.98
CA LEU A 236 14.59 14.65 -15.41
C LEU A 236 14.46 13.13 -15.40
N SER A 237 14.35 12.56 -14.21
CA SER A 237 14.21 11.12 -13.98
C SER A 237 12.80 10.74 -13.48
N VAL A 238 12.13 11.68 -12.78
CA VAL A 238 10.77 11.50 -12.29
C VAL A 238 9.89 12.66 -12.75
N LEU A 239 8.78 12.35 -13.41
CA LEU A 239 7.79 13.33 -13.86
C LEU A 239 6.39 12.83 -13.47
N ASP A 240 5.77 13.49 -12.48
CA ASP A 240 4.41 13.16 -12.08
C ASP A 240 3.42 14.24 -12.52
N LEU A 241 2.56 13.87 -13.46
CA LEU A 241 1.49 14.67 -14.07
C LEU A 241 0.11 14.09 -13.75
N THR A 242 0.02 13.16 -12.81
CA THR A 242 -1.22 12.47 -12.44
C THR A 242 -2.32 13.47 -12.05
N HIS A 243 -3.56 13.14 -12.36
CA HIS A 243 -4.74 13.94 -12.01
C HIS A 243 -4.64 15.38 -12.50
N ASN A 244 -4.54 15.53 -13.82
CA ASN A 244 -4.56 16.79 -14.55
C ASN A 244 -5.58 16.74 -15.72
N LEU A 245 -5.56 17.71 -16.60
CA LEU A 245 -6.48 17.81 -17.73
C LEU A 245 -5.76 17.63 -19.08
N LEU A 246 -4.66 16.85 -19.09
CA LEU A 246 -3.83 16.66 -20.28
C LEU A 246 -4.52 15.75 -21.30
N HIS A 247 -4.55 16.21 -22.57
CA HIS A 247 -5.01 15.41 -23.72
C HIS A 247 -3.84 14.94 -24.60
N ILE A 248 -2.79 15.74 -24.66
CA ILE A 248 -1.59 15.50 -25.47
C ILE A 248 -0.34 15.87 -24.69
N LEU A 249 0.78 15.29 -25.08
CA LEU A 249 2.11 15.68 -24.60
C LEU A 249 2.91 16.27 -25.77
N PRO A 250 3.70 17.35 -25.56
CA PRO A 250 4.56 17.92 -26.58
C PRO A 250 5.52 16.87 -27.18
N PRO A 251 5.65 16.75 -28.48
CA PRO A 251 6.55 15.77 -29.11
C PRO A 251 8.00 15.90 -28.68
N THR A 252 8.44 17.10 -28.34
CA THR A 252 9.81 17.43 -27.89
C THR A 252 10.22 16.72 -26.62
N LEU A 253 9.24 16.29 -25.76
CA LEU A 253 9.53 15.54 -24.54
C LEU A 253 10.15 14.16 -24.81
N ASP A 254 10.23 13.71 -26.06
CA ASP A 254 10.94 12.49 -26.43
C ASP A 254 12.47 12.57 -26.18
N GLN A 255 12.98 13.79 -25.95
CA GLN A 255 14.36 14.06 -25.57
C GLN A 255 14.67 13.76 -24.09
N LEU A 256 13.68 13.55 -23.25
CA LEU A 256 13.86 13.23 -21.83
C LEU A 256 14.24 11.75 -21.64
N THR A 257 15.45 11.40 -22.03
CA THR A 257 15.93 10.01 -22.08
C THR A 257 16.26 9.39 -20.73
N GLU A 258 16.45 10.21 -19.68
CA GLU A 258 16.76 9.78 -18.31
C GLU A 258 15.53 9.40 -17.48
N LEU A 259 14.30 9.55 -18.04
CA LEU A 259 13.05 9.24 -17.31
C LEU A 259 13.00 7.77 -16.91
N THR A 260 12.86 7.54 -15.61
CA THR A 260 12.67 6.23 -14.99
C THR A 260 11.27 6.05 -14.41
N GLU A 261 10.59 7.13 -14.06
CA GLU A 261 9.24 7.13 -13.49
C GLU A 261 8.39 8.22 -14.12
N VAL A 262 7.18 7.85 -14.59
CA VAL A 262 6.23 8.79 -15.18
C VAL A 262 4.81 8.47 -14.70
N GLY A 263 4.19 9.47 -14.06
CA GLY A 263 2.79 9.50 -13.67
C GLY A 263 1.95 10.27 -14.67
N LEU A 264 0.99 9.60 -15.32
CA LEU A 264 0.02 10.21 -16.26
C LEU A 264 -1.42 9.80 -15.92
N SER A 265 -1.63 9.08 -14.84
CA SER A 265 -2.96 8.62 -14.42
C SER A 265 -3.95 9.77 -14.27
N GLU A 266 -5.25 9.48 -14.38
CA GLU A 266 -6.31 10.49 -14.21
C GLU A 266 -6.17 11.69 -15.18
N ASN A 267 -5.76 11.41 -16.42
CA ASN A 267 -5.72 12.38 -17.54
C ASN A 267 -6.61 11.89 -18.70
N ARG A 268 -6.77 12.67 -19.77
CA ARG A 268 -7.64 12.34 -20.91
C ARG A 268 -6.84 12.07 -22.18
N LEU A 269 -5.89 11.13 -22.12
CA LEU A 269 -4.96 10.88 -23.23
C LEU A 269 -5.59 10.14 -24.42
N GLU A 270 -6.66 9.35 -24.22
CA GLU A 270 -7.36 8.51 -25.21
C GLU A 270 -6.47 7.50 -25.96
N LYS A 271 -5.24 7.84 -26.24
CA LYS A 271 -4.22 7.02 -26.92
C LYS A 271 -2.85 7.22 -26.27
N VAL A 272 -2.08 6.14 -26.16
CA VAL A 272 -0.69 6.23 -25.71
C VAL A 272 0.12 7.15 -26.63
N PRO A 273 0.72 8.23 -26.10
CA PRO A 273 1.57 9.12 -26.91
C PRO A 273 2.74 8.36 -27.55
N ARG A 274 3.11 8.71 -28.78
CA ARG A 274 4.23 8.04 -29.48
C ARG A 274 5.56 8.22 -28.78
N LEU A 275 5.79 9.41 -28.21
CA LEU A 275 7.00 9.79 -27.50
C LEU A 275 7.26 8.89 -26.27
N LEU A 276 6.21 8.46 -25.57
CA LEU A 276 6.30 7.59 -24.40
C LEU A 276 7.10 6.31 -24.70
N CYS A 277 6.93 5.75 -25.89
CA CYS A 277 7.68 4.55 -26.31
C CYS A 277 9.18 4.81 -26.63
N ARG A 278 9.65 6.04 -26.52
CA ARG A 278 11.06 6.42 -26.64
C ARG A 278 11.78 6.51 -25.28
N TRP A 279 11.03 6.60 -24.19
CA TRP A 279 11.59 6.63 -22.83
C TRP A 279 12.00 5.21 -22.38
N THR A 280 13.04 4.67 -23.01
CA THR A 280 13.43 3.27 -22.84
C THR A 280 14.02 2.92 -21.47
N GLN A 281 14.34 3.94 -20.66
CA GLN A 281 14.81 3.77 -19.28
C GLN A 281 13.67 3.66 -18.27
N LEU A 282 12.39 3.83 -18.70
CA LEU A 282 11.25 3.75 -17.80
C LEU A 282 11.19 2.42 -17.07
N GLN A 283 11.02 2.52 -15.76
CA GLN A 283 10.81 1.43 -14.82
C GLN A 283 9.39 1.44 -14.24
N LEU A 284 8.84 2.64 -13.97
CA LEU A 284 7.51 2.82 -13.39
C LEU A 284 6.67 3.70 -14.31
N LEU A 285 5.49 3.20 -14.71
CA LEU A 285 4.58 3.92 -15.59
C LEU A 285 3.14 3.79 -15.10
N TYR A 286 2.54 4.92 -14.80
CA TYR A 286 1.17 5.02 -14.30
C TYR A 286 0.28 5.63 -15.38
N LEU A 287 -0.69 4.84 -15.88
CA LEU A 287 -1.65 5.20 -16.93
C LEU A 287 -3.10 4.84 -16.54
N ARG A 288 -3.37 4.78 -15.24
CA ARG A 288 -4.72 4.50 -14.74
C ARG A 288 -5.68 5.61 -15.16
N ASN A 289 -6.91 5.24 -15.54
CA ASN A 289 -7.99 6.17 -15.88
C ASN A 289 -7.56 7.26 -16.88
N THR A 290 -7.02 6.83 -18.03
CA THR A 290 -6.55 7.72 -19.10
C THR A 290 -7.34 7.56 -20.40
N CYS A 291 -8.50 6.89 -20.35
CA CYS A 291 -9.41 6.61 -21.48
C CYS A 291 -8.76 5.78 -22.59
N LEU A 292 -7.73 5.00 -22.30
CA LEU A 292 -7.02 4.17 -23.27
C LEU A 292 -7.89 3.01 -23.75
N ARG A 293 -7.86 2.74 -25.06
CA ARG A 293 -8.50 1.56 -25.69
C ARG A 293 -7.51 0.45 -26.05
N GLY A 294 -6.21 0.68 -25.90
CA GLY A 294 -5.17 -0.29 -26.20
C GLY A 294 -3.78 0.33 -26.26
N LEU A 295 -2.77 -0.50 -26.45
CA LEU A 295 -1.37 -0.09 -26.52
C LEU A 295 -0.86 -0.09 -27.97
N ARG A 296 0.05 0.83 -28.29
CA ARG A 296 0.75 0.87 -29.59
C ARG A 296 1.74 -0.28 -29.72
N ARG A 297 2.01 -0.73 -30.94
CA ARG A 297 3.03 -1.77 -31.24
C ARG A 297 4.42 -1.41 -30.70
N SER A 298 4.78 -0.11 -30.69
CA SER A 298 6.07 0.37 -30.19
C SER A 298 6.23 0.27 -28.66
N PHE A 299 5.15 0.05 -27.92
CA PHE A 299 5.18 -0.09 -26.45
C PHE A 299 6.13 -1.22 -25.99
N LYS A 300 6.30 -2.26 -26.81
CA LYS A 300 7.27 -3.35 -26.58
C LYS A 300 8.73 -2.92 -26.42
N ARG A 301 9.07 -1.63 -26.70
CA ARG A 301 10.42 -1.08 -26.52
C ARG A 301 10.75 -0.75 -25.06
N LEU A 302 9.74 -0.67 -24.19
CA LEU A 302 9.90 -0.33 -22.77
C LEU A 302 10.37 -1.55 -21.95
N ILE A 303 11.47 -2.16 -22.38
CA ILE A 303 11.98 -3.44 -21.83
C ILE A 303 12.45 -3.36 -20.37
N ASN A 304 12.73 -2.15 -19.87
CA ASN A 304 13.15 -1.92 -18.50
C ASN A 304 11.98 -1.73 -17.52
N LEU A 305 10.74 -1.73 -18.04
CA LEU A 305 9.55 -1.51 -17.22
C LEU A 305 9.37 -2.65 -16.22
N ARG A 306 9.20 -2.27 -14.95
CA ARG A 306 8.97 -3.15 -13.80
C ARG A 306 7.55 -3.02 -13.24
N PHE A 307 6.98 -1.82 -13.32
CA PHE A 307 5.63 -1.51 -12.88
C PHE A 307 4.84 -0.86 -14.02
N LEU A 308 3.63 -1.36 -14.27
CA LEU A 308 2.71 -0.80 -15.25
C LEU A 308 1.29 -0.83 -14.70
N ASP A 309 0.69 0.35 -14.55
CA ASP A 309 -0.71 0.50 -14.18
C ASP A 309 -1.52 0.98 -15.39
N LEU A 310 -2.43 0.15 -15.85
CA LEU A 310 -3.39 0.40 -16.93
C LEU A 310 -4.83 0.29 -16.44
N SER A 311 -5.06 0.29 -15.13
CA SER A 311 -6.38 0.12 -14.54
C SER A 311 -7.36 1.21 -14.96
N GLN A 312 -8.66 0.94 -14.87
CA GLN A 312 -9.75 1.89 -15.15
C GLN A 312 -9.64 2.54 -16.55
N ASN A 313 -9.33 1.73 -17.56
CA ASN A 313 -9.30 2.14 -18.94
C ASN A 313 -10.41 1.44 -19.75
N HIS A 314 -10.38 1.56 -21.07
CA HIS A 314 -11.35 0.94 -21.97
C HIS A 314 -10.71 -0.13 -22.85
N ILE A 315 -9.72 -0.85 -22.30
CA ILE A 315 -8.96 -1.89 -23.04
C ILE A 315 -9.85 -3.12 -23.17
N ASP A 316 -10.22 -3.46 -24.41
CA ASP A 316 -11.14 -4.53 -24.75
C ASP A 316 -10.44 -5.80 -25.28
N HIS A 317 -9.11 -5.77 -25.37
CA HIS A 317 -8.29 -6.93 -25.75
C HIS A 317 -6.94 -6.86 -25.04
N PHE A 318 -6.39 -8.03 -24.69
CA PHE A 318 -5.10 -8.08 -24.00
C PHE A 318 -4.00 -7.49 -24.90
N PRO A 319 -3.27 -6.48 -24.41
CA PRO A 319 -2.25 -5.82 -25.20
C PRO A 319 -1.00 -6.73 -25.32
N VAL A 320 -0.92 -7.54 -26.37
CA VAL A 320 0.19 -8.51 -26.61
C VAL A 320 1.60 -7.89 -26.55
N GLN A 321 1.69 -6.57 -26.72
CA GLN A 321 2.95 -5.82 -26.58
C GLN A 321 3.55 -5.94 -25.18
N ILE A 322 2.72 -6.13 -24.15
CA ILE A 322 3.14 -6.31 -22.74
C ILE A 322 3.98 -7.60 -22.62
N CYS A 323 3.69 -8.62 -23.40
CA CYS A 323 4.44 -9.89 -23.38
C CYS A 323 5.94 -9.73 -23.71
N ALA A 324 6.33 -8.63 -24.34
CA ALA A 324 7.74 -8.31 -24.60
C ALA A 324 8.46 -7.71 -23.39
N LEU A 325 7.72 -7.27 -22.35
CA LEU A 325 8.24 -6.59 -21.17
C LEU A 325 8.74 -7.61 -20.13
N LYS A 326 9.84 -8.27 -20.42
CA LYS A 326 10.35 -9.40 -19.62
C LYS A 326 10.79 -9.05 -18.21
N ASN A 327 10.96 -7.76 -17.89
CA ASN A 327 11.31 -7.28 -16.57
C ASN A 327 10.11 -6.86 -15.73
N LEU A 328 8.89 -6.94 -16.28
CA LEU A 328 7.68 -6.53 -15.61
C LEU A 328 7.41 -7.41 -14.39
N GLU A 329 7.30 -6.76 -13.22
CA GLU A 329 7.06 -7.39 -11.92
C GLU A 329 5.62 -7.16 -11.46
N ILE A 330 5.06 -5.98 -11.74
CA ILE A 330 3.71 -5.57 -11.32
C ILE A 330 2.94 -5.09 -12.53
N LEU A 331 1.78 -5.68 -12.76
CA LEU A 331 0.85 -5.29 -13.82
C LEU A 331 -0.56 -5.15 -13.23
N ALA A 332 -1.10 -3.93 -13.28
CA ALA A 332 -2.48 -3.66 -12.93
C ALA A 332 -3.29 -3.41 -14.20
N LEU A 333 -4.34 -4.18 -14.38
CA LEU A 333 -5.28 -4.11 -15.50
C LEU A 333 -6.73 -4.10 -15.00
N ASP A 334 -6.93 -3.71 -13.75
CA ASP A 334 -8.23 -3.71 -13.10
C ASP A 334 -9.21 -2.77 -13.83
N ASP A 335 -10.52 -3.07 -13.75
CA ASP A 335 -11.58 -2.25 -14.35
C ASP A 335 -11.36 -1.96 -15.85
N ASN A 336 -11.11 -3.00 -16.63
CA ASN A 336 -11.04 -2.99 -18.09
C ASN A 336 -12.09 -3.94 -18.69
N LYS A 337 -12.01 -4.25 -19.98
CA LYS A 337 -12.92 -5.17 -20.68
C LYS A 337 -12.16 -6.35 -21.30
N LEU A 338 -11.18 -6.88 -20.56
CA LEU A 338 -10.27 -7.88 -21.08
C LEU A 338 -10.91 -9.26 -21.20
N PRO A 339 -10.72 -9.97 -22.34
CA PRO A 339 -10.93 -11.40 -22.45
C PRO A 339 -9.75 -12.20 -21.86
N PRO A 340 -9.90 -13.52 -21.58
CA PRO A 340 -8.92 -14.35 -20.90
C PRO A 340 -7.76 -14.79 -21.83
N THR A 341 -6.92 -13.87 -22.29
CA THR A 341 -5.76 -14.24 -23.12
C THR A 341 -4.50 -13.56 -22.62
N MET A 342 -3.65 -14.28 -21.88
CA MET A 342 -2.35 -13.80 -21.40
C MET A 342 -1.29 -14.89 -21.51
N SER A 343 -0.05 -14.54 -21.89
CA SER A 343 1.07 -15.49 -21.88
C SER A 343 2.42 -14.80 -21.72
N SER A 344 3.37 -15.50 -21.07
CA SER A 344 4.82 -15.28 -21.09
C SER A 344 5.47 -14.16 -20.26
N LEU A 345 4.83 -13.64 -19.20
CA LEU A 345 5.45 -12.69 -18.26
C LEU A 345 6.13 -13.42 -17.09
N THR A 346 7.32 -13.95 -17.31
CA THR A 346 7.98 -14.88 -16.37
C THR A 346 8.47 -14.26 -15.07
N LYS A 347 8.59 -12.93 -14.97
CA LYS A 347 9.01 -12.21 -13.74
C LYS A 347 7.84 -11.56 -13.01
N LEU A 348 6.62 -11.70 -13.52
CA LEU A 348 5.45 -11.04 -12.93
C LEU A 348 5.17 -11.62 -11.54
N LYS A 349 5.13 -10.74 -10.54
CA LYS A 349 4.86 -11.05 -9.14
C LYS A 349 3.46 -10.66 -8.70
N ILE A 350 2.96 -9.53 -9.21
CA ILE A 350 1.64 -8.99 -8.84
C ILE A 350 0.84 -8.74 -10.09
N LEU A 351 -0.39 -9.26 -10.13
CA LEU A 351 -1.32 -9.10 -11.23
C LEU A 351 -2.70 -8.68 -10.72
N GLY A 352 -3.15 -7.50 -11.14
CA GLY A 352 -4.50 -6.98 -10.92
C GLY A 352 -5.37 -7.18 -12.15
N LEU A 353 -6.48 -7.85 -11.97
CA LEU A 353 -7.49 -8.17 -13.01
C LEU A 353 -8.92 -7.98 -12.52
N THR A 354 -9.10 -7.34 -11.36
CA THR A 354 -10.41 -7.04 -10.77
C THR A 354 -11.29 -6.27 -11.75
N GLY A 355 -12.61 -6.51 -11.77
CA GLY A 355 -13.55 -5.72 -12.57
C GLY A 355 -13.43 -5.88 -14.09
N ASN A 356 -12.98 -7.04 -14.60
CA ASN A 356 -12.90 -7.35 -16.03
C ASN A 356 -14.05 -8.25 -16.53
N ASP A 357 -14.16 -8.44 -17.83
CA ASP A 357 -15.24 -9.22 -18.47
C ASP A 357 -14.85 -10.69 -18.69
N PHE A 358 -14.30 -11.37 -17.67
CA PHE A 358 -13.95 -12.79 -17.78
C PHE A 358 -15.18 -13.69 -17.62
N PRO A 359 -15.61 -14.41 -18.66
CA PRO A 359 -16.74 -15.35 -18.55
C PRO A 359 -16.37 -16.60 -17.72
N SER A 360 -15.08 -16.87 -17.56
CA SER A 360 -14.52 -17.96 -16.76
C SER A 360 -13.14 -17.56 -16.23
N PHE A 361 -12.60 -18.36 -15.31
CA PHE A 361 -11.24 -18.13 -14.80
C PHE A 361 -10.22 -18.17 -15.94
N PRO A 362 -9.36 -17.15 -16.11
CA PRO A 362 -8.37 -17.08 -17.19
C PRO A 362 -7.20 -18.06 -16.93
N GLU A 363 -7.26 -19.25 -17.52
CA GLU A 363 -6.30 -20.34 -17.25
C GLU A 363 -4.87 -20.03 -17.71
N GLU A 364 -4.70 -19.09 -18.62
CA GLU A 364 -3.38 -18.62 -19.10
C GLU A 364 -2.52 -18.07 -17.97
N ILE A 365 -3.12 -17.56 -16.88
CA ILE A 365 -2.43 -17.10 -15.67
C ILE A 365 -1.54 -18.19 -15.08
N PHE A 366 -1.89 -19.46 -15.24
CA PHE A 366 -1.10 -20.57 -14.69
C PHE A 366 0.30 -20.73 -15.31
N SER A 367 0.61 -20.00 -16.39
CA SER A 367 1.96 -19.89 -16.95
C SER A 367 2.86 -18.89 -16.20
N LEU A 368 2.28 -18.04 -15.35
CA LEU A 368 2.97 -16.98 -14.62
C LEU A 368 3.58 -17.54 -13.31
N VAL A 369 4.60 -18.37 -13.43
CA VAL A 369 5.15 -19.16 -12.30
C VAL A 369 5.77 -18.33 -11.18
N SER A 370 6.12 -17.08 -11.41
CA SER A 370 6.67 -16.14 -10.40
C SER A 370 5.60 -15.37 -9.64
N LEU A 371 4.30 -15.57 -9.97
CA LEU A 371 3.22 -14.79 -9.39
C LEU A 371 3.10 -15.03 -7.88
N GLU A 372 3.12 -13.94 -7.14
CA GLU A 372 2.99 -13.92 -5.68
C GLU A 372 1.61 -13.41 -5.23
N LYS A 373 1.01 -12.46 -5.99
CA LYS A 373 -0.31 -11.89 -5.66
C LYS A 373 -1.20 -11.83 -6.89
N LEU A 374 -2.43 -12.30 -6.75
CA LEU A 374 -3.45 -12.29 -7.80
C LEU A 374 -4.73 -11.65 -7.27
N TYR A 375 -5.16 -10.56 -7.91
CA TYR A 375 -6.44 -9.89 -7.67
C TYR A 375 -7.37 -10.16 -8.86
N ILE A 376 -8.46 -10.89 -8.63
CA ILE A 376 -9.44 -11.26 -9.65
C ILE A 376 -10.88 -11.17 -9.10
N GLY A 377 -11.10 -10.30 -8.13
CA GLY A 377 -12.40 -9.94 -7.61
C GLY A 377 -13.26 -9.25 -8.68
N GLN A 378 -14.58 -9.30 -8.56
CA GLN A 378 -15.48 -8.79 -9.61
C GLN A 378 -16.58 -7.90 -9.03
N ASP A 379 -16.22 -6.70 -8.58
CA ASP A 379 -17.20 -5.69 -8.13
C ASP A 379 -18.11 -5.26 -9.29
N GLN A 380 -17.52 -5.14 -10.49
CA GLN A 380 -18.20 -4.83 -11.75
C GLN A 380 -17.75 -5.87 -12.78
N GLY A 381 -18.50 -6.03 -13.88
CA GLY A 381 -18.15 -6.98 -14.95
C GLY A 381 -18.70 -8.39 -14.76
N CYS A 382 -18.19 -9.35 -15.54
CA CYS A 382 -18.63 -10.75 -15.51
C CYS A 382 -18.06 -11.50 -14.30
N LYS A 383 -18.92 -12.17 -13.56
CA LYS A 383 -18.54 -12.89 -12.33
C LYS A 383 -18.09 -14.31 -12.62
N ILE A 384 -16.97 -14.71 -12.05
CA ILE A 384 -16.38 -16.05 -12.17
C ILE A 384 -17.16 -17.03 -11.27
N SER A 385 -17.51 -18.20 -11.80
CA SER A 385 -18.27 -19.22 -11.08
C SER A 385 -17.43 -20.33 -10.45
N TYR A 386 -16.18 -20.51 -10.87
CA TYR A 386 -15.27 -21.52 -10.33
C TYR A 386 -13.81 -21.13 -10.43
N VAL A 387 -12.98 -21.70 -9.57
CA VAL A 387 -11.52 -21.62 -9.60
C VAL A 387 -10.97 -22.99 -10.00
N PRO A 388 -10.16 -23.12 -11.08
CA PRO A 388 -9.66 -24.41 -11.55
C PRO A 388 -8.63 -25.04 -10.60
N GLU A 389 -8.58 -26.38 -10.53
CA GLU A 389 -7.56 -27.15 -9.79
C GLU A 389 -6.12 -26.86 -10.26
N ASN A 390 -5.96 -26.34 -11.48
CA ASN A 390 -4.68 -25.91 -12.03
C ASN A 390 -4.04 -24.72 -11.29
N ILE A 391 -4.77 -24.04 -10.38
CA ILE A 391 -4.24 -22.96 -9.53
C ILE A 391 -2.96 -23.38 -8.79
N LYS A 392 -2.82 -24.66 -8.46
CA LYS A 392 -1.62 -25.25 -7.83
C LYS A 392 -0.32 -25.09 -8.63
N LYS A 393 -0.41 -24.72 -9.94
CA LYS A 393 0.77 -24.42 -10.76
C LYS A 393 1.47 -23.14 -10.33
N LEU A 394 0.73 -22.23 -9.68
CA LEU A 394 1.23 -20.98 -9.13
C LEU A 394 1.90 -21.23 -7.76
N LYS A 395 3.04 -21.92 -7.76
CA LYS A 395 3.72 -22.37 -6.53
C LYS A 395 4.20 -21.23 -5.62
N ASN A 396 4.43 -20.04 -6.19
CA ASN A 396 4.90 -18.86 -5.46
C ASN A 396 3.77 -17.97 -4.97
N LEU A 397 2.49 -18.30 -5.26
CA LEU A 397 1.35 -17.49 -4.89
C LEU A 397 1.20 -17.45 -3.36
N LYS A 398 1.21 -16.23 -2.83
CA LYS A 398 1.04 -15.90 -1.41
C LYS A 398 -0.34 -15.35 -1.11
N GLU A 399 -0.88 -14.55 -2.02
CA GLU A 399 -2.14 -13.86 -1.81
C GLU A 399 -3.08 -14.07 -3.01
N LEU A 400 -4.29 -14.55 -2.73
CA LEU A 400 -5.34 -14.77 -3.73
C LEU A 400 -6.61 -14.02 -3.30
N TYR A 401 -7.05 -13.08 -4.12
CA TYR A 401 -8.25 -12.27 -3.93
C TYR A 401 -9.26 -12.59 -5.03
N ILE A 402 -10.35 -13.28 -4.66
CA ILE A 402 -11.44 -13.71 -5.55
C ILE A 402 -12.81 -13.23 -5.04
N GLU A 403 -12.83 -12.15 -4.28
CA GLU A 403 -14.04 -11.58 -3.71
C GLU A 403 -15.06 -11.13 -4.77
N ASN A 404 -16.33 -11.00 -4.37
CA ASN A 404 -17.43 -10.52 -5.22
C ASN A 404 -17.68 -11.33 -6.49
N ASN A 405 -17.41 -12.64 -6.48
CA ASN A 405 -17.66 -13.57 -7.58
C ASN A 405 -18.90 -14.47 -7.31
N LEU A 406 -19.11 -15.50 -8.11
CA LEU A 406 -20.16 -16.51 -7.98
C LEU A 406 -19.60 -17.90 -7.67
N VAL A 407 -18.45 -17.97 -6.99
CA VAL A 407 -17.76 -19.23 -6.70
C VAL A 407 -18.57 -20.03 -5.68
N GLU A 408 -19.01 -21.24 -6.06
CA GLU A 408 -19.76 -22.14 -5.18
C GLU A 408 -18.86 -23.11 -4.40
N GLN A 409 -17.69 -23.44 -4.94
CA GLN A 409 -16.75 -24.39 -4.36
C GLN A 409 -15.31 -23.98 -4.65
N LEU A 410 -14.44 -24.10 -3.67
CA LEU A 410 -13.00 -23.91 -3.82
C LEU A 410 -12.33 -25.23 -4.24
N PRO A 411 -11.28 -25.19 -5.11
CA PRO A 411 -10.53 -26.38 -5.49
C PRO A 411 -9.73 -26.93 -4.30
N ALA A 412 -9.65 -28.24 -4.18
CA ALA A 412 -8.88 -28.90 -3.12
C ALA A 412 -7.38 -28.57 -3.21
N SER A 413 -6.89 -28.26 -4.38
CA SER A 413 -5.50 -27.86 -4.64
C SER A 413 -5.04 -26.60 -3.90
N LEU A 414 -5.94 -25.71 -3.44
CA LEU A 414 -5.58 -24.55 -2.61
C LEU A 414 -4.90 -24.97 -1.30
N GLY A 415 -5.35 -26.08 -0.68
CA GLY A 415 -4.73 -26.62 0.51
C GLY A 415 -3.33 -27.20 0.30
N LEU A 416 -2.93 -27.42 -0.95
CA LEU A 416 -1.62 -27.98 -1.33
C LEU A 416 -0.64 -26.89 -1.80
N MET A 417 -1.04 -25.61 -1.73
CA MET A 417 -0.18 -24.50 -2.15
C MET A 417 0.77 -24.11 -1.01
N PRO A 418 2.10 -24.22 -1.21
CA PRO A 418 3.05 -24.18 -0.10
C PRO A 418 3.25 -22.79 0.51
N ASN A 419 2.91 -21.72 -0.22
CA ASN A 419 3.21 -20.35 0.18
C ASN A 419 1.96 -19.48 0.36
N LEU A 420 0.74 -20.07 0.30
CA LEU A 420 -0.51 -19.30 0.38
C LEU A 420 -0.72 -18.74 1.80
N GLU A 421 -0.65 -17.42 1.92
CA GLU A 421 -0.76 -16.67 3.17
C GLU A 421 -2.12 -15.99 3.36
N VAL A 422 -2.70 -15.47 2.26
CA VAL A 422 -3.98 -14.76 2.28
C VAL A 422 -4.92 -15.35 1.23
N LEU A 423 -6.14 -15.69 1.66
CA LEU A 423 -7.22 -16.13 0.78
C LEU A 423 -8.47 -15.30 1.07
N ASP A 424 -8.81 -14.41 0.14
CA ASP A 424 -10.03 -13.61 0.21
C ASP A 424 -11.10 -14.17 -0.73
N CYS A 425 -12.14 -14.72 -0.13
CA CYS A 425 -13.31 -15.29 -0.83
C CYS A 425 -14.61 -14.59 -0.41
N ARG A 426 -14.55 -13.38 0.12
CA ARG A 426 -15.74 -12.64 0.56
C ARG A 426 -16.72 -12.43 -0.59
N HIS A 427 -18.01 -12.35 -0.24
CA HIS A 427 -19.08 -12.08 -1.23
C HIS A 427 -19.09 -13.08 -2.39
N ASN A 428 -19.16 -14.38 -2.07
CA ASN A 428 -19.29 -15.49 -3.01
C ASN A 428 -20.48 -16.39 -2.65
N LEU A 429 -20.60 -17.55 -3.27
CA LEU A 429 -21.68 -18.52 -3.03
C LEU A 429 -21.15 -19.84 -2.42
N LEU A 430 -20.07 -19.77 -1.64
CA LEU A 430 -19.43 -20.95 -1.07
C LEU A 430 -20.35 -21.65 -0.09
N LYS A 431 -20.69 -22.91 -0.36
CA LYS A 431 -21.53 -23.77 0.49
C LYS A 431 -20.72 -24.54 1.53
N GLN A 432 -19.47 -24.85 1.20
CA GLN A 432 -18.53 -25.55 2.07
C GLN A 432 -17.09 -25.23 1.67
N LEU A 433 -16.17 -25.40 2.61
CA LEU A 433 -14.72 -25.38 2.33
C LEU A 433 -14.24 -26.81 2.05
N PRO A 434 -13.26 -27.00 1.13
CA PRO A 434 -12.64 -28.29 0.95
C PRO A 434 -11.84 -28.69 2.21
N ASP A 435 -11.90 -29.95 2.62
CA ASP A 435 -11.12 -30.43 3.78
C ASP A 435 -9.62 -30.22 3.61
N ALA A 436 -9.15 -30.22 2.36
CA ALA A 436 -7.76 -29.97 2.02
C ALA A 436 -7.27 -28.59 2.44
N ILE A 437 -8.15 -27.59 2.63
CA ILE A 437 -7.74 -26.25 3.07
C ILE A 437 -7.00 -26.29 4.41
N CYS A 438 -7.31 -27.28 5.27
CA CYS A 438 -6.65 -27.49 6.55
C CYS A 438 -5.17 -27.86 6.42
N LEU A 439 -4.66 -28.12 5.22
CA LEU A 439 -3.26 -28.42 4.92
C LEU A 439 -2.45 -27.17 4.58
N ALA A 440 -3.09 -26.03 4.34
CA ALA A 440 -2.43 -24.76 3.99
C ALA A 440 -1.77 -24.14 5.23
N GLN A 441 -0.63 -24.66 5.65
CA GLN A 441 0.02 -24.32 6.93
C GLN A 441 0.51 -22.87 7.02
N ASP A 442 0.80 -22.22 5.88
CA ASP A 442 1.29 -20.84 5.84
C ASP A 442 0.14 -19.81 5.81
N LEU A 443 -1.12 -20.27 5.78
CA LEU A 443 -2.29 -19.39 5.72
C LEU A 443 -2.40 -18.55 7.00
N LYS A 444 -2.37 -17.21 6.83
CA LYS A 444 -2.47 -16.19 7.88
C LYS A 444 -3.84 -15.55 7.93
N GLU A 445 -4.47 -15.36 6.76
CA GLU A 445 -5.77 -14.71 6.63
C GLU A 445 -6.69 -15.53 5.74
N LEU A 446 -7.89 -15.82 6.26
CA LEU A 446 -8.96 -16.52 5.55
C LEU A 446 -10.24 -15.70 5.70
N LEU A 447 -10.62 -14.99 4.62
CA LEU A 447 -11.72 -14.05 4.58
C LEU A 447 -12.90 -14.68 3.85
N LEU A 448 -13.98 -14.97 4.58
CA LEU A 448 -15.14 -15.75 4.11
C LEU A 448 -16.47 -15.04 4.33
N GLU A 449 -16.48 -13.76 4.66
CA GLU A 449 -17.71 -13.00 4.89
C GLU A 449 -18.66 -13.08 3.69
N ASP A 450 -19.98 -13.09 3.98
CA ASP A 450 -21.03 -13.05 2.96
C ASP A 450 -20.92 -14.20 1.94
N ASN A 451 -21.08 -15.43 2.46
CA ASN A 451 -21.11 -16.68 1.72
C ASN A 451 -22.29 -17.55 2.22
N LEU A 452 -22.38 -18.78 1.76
CA LEU A 452 -23.44 -19.75 2.11
C LEU A 452 -22.90 -20.93 2.95
N LEU A 453 -21.85 -20.71 3.72
CA LEU A 453 -21.22 -21.75 4.54
C LEU A 453 -22.16 -22.17 5.67
N THR A 454 -22.42 -23.48 5.78
CA THR A 454 -23.20 -24.07 6.88
C THR A 454 -22.34 -24.76 7.92
N HIS A 455 -21.17 -25.25 7.53
CA HIS A 455 -20.25 -26.00 8.38
C HIS A 455 -18.80 -25.61 8.09
N LEU A 456 -17.95 -25.70 9.10
CA LEU A 456 -16.51 -25.58 8.95
C LEU A 456 -15.85 -26.97 8.92
N PRO A 457 -14.73 -27.16 8.21
CA PRO A 457 -13.97 -28.41 8.22
C PRO A 457 -13.51 -28.81 9.64
N GLU A 458 -13.66 -30.09 9.99
CA GLU A 458 -13.36 -30.59 11.35
C GLU A 458 -11.89 -30.33 11.80
N ASN A 459 -10.97 -30.21 10.85
CA ASN A 459 -9.54 -30.03 11.11
C ASN A 459 -9.06 -28.59 10.83
N LEU A 460 -9.97 -27.62 10.76
CA LEU A 460 -9.59 -26.23 10.46
C LEU A 460 -8.67 -25.63 11.52
N ASP A 461 -8.74 -26.14 12.77
CA ASP A 461 -7.83 -25.80 13.87
C ASP A 461 -6.37 -26.21 13.65
N HIS A 462 -6.06 -26.98 12.59
CA HIS A 462 -4.69 -27.29 12.19
C HIS A 462 -4.00 -26.11 11.50
N LEU A 463 -4.71 -25.06 11.11
CA LEU A 463 -4.13 -23.82 10.57
C LEU A 463 -3.53 -22.98 11.70
N VAL A 464 -2.36 -23.42 12.20
CA VAL A 464 -1.71 -22.83 13.39
C VAL A 464 -1.25 -21.38 13.17
N ASN A 465 -0.94 -21.00 11.93
CA ASN A 465 -0.46 -19.66 11.57
C ASN A 465 -1.60 -18.69 11.25
N LEU A 466 -2.86 -19.16 11.24
CA LEU A 466 -4.00 -18.31 10.91
C LEU A 466 -4.19 -17.23 11.98
N LYS A 467 -4.17 -15.97 11.56
CA LYS A 467 -4.36 -14.80 12.42
C LYS A 467 -5.78 -14.24 12.31
N VAL A 468 -6.30 -14.19 11.09
CA VAL A 468 -7.60 -13.60 10.77
C VAL A 468 -8.50 -14.66 10.14
N LEU A 469 -9.69 -14.85 10.72
CA LEU A 469 -10.79 -15.66 10.17
C LEU A 469 -12.07 -14.83 10.24
N THR A 470 -12.68 -14.54 9.10
CA THR A 470 -13.94 -13.79 9.03
C THR A 470 -15.06 -14.68 8.51
N LEU A 471 -16.17 -14.74 9.24
CA LEU A 471 -17.30 -15.63 8.95
C LEU A 471 -18.65 -14.92 8.95
N LYS A 472 -18.68 -13.60 9.11
CA LYS A 472 -19.91 -12.82 9.18
C LYS A 472 -20.81 -13.08 7.96
N LYS A 473 -22.12 -13.00 8.15
CA LYS A 473 -23.13 -13.21 7.09
C LYS A 473 -23.03 -14.57 6.38
N ASN A 474 -22.68 -15.63 7.12
CA ASN A 474 -22.80 -17.02 6.67
C ASN A 474 -23.87 -17.73 7.51
N PRO A 475 -24.67 -18.66 6.94
CA PRO A 475 -25.66 -19.44 7.69
C PRO A 475 -25.00 -20.62 8.42
N ILE A 476 -23.99 -20.36 9.27
CA ILE A 476 -23.22 -21.40 9.94
C ILE A 476 -24.05 -22.06 11.04
N GLU A 477 -24.18 -23.39 10.97
CA GLU A 477 -24.86 -24.23 11.94
C GLU A 477 -23.88 -24.95 12.88
N ASP A 478 -22.70 -25.35 12.36
CA ASP A 478 -21.62 -26.03 13.10
C ASP A 478 -20.25 -25.45 12.72
N PRO A 479 -19.54 -24.76 13.64
CA PRO A 479 -19.85 -24.46 15.06
C PRO A 479 -21.06 -23.53 15.25
N PRO A 480 -21.76 -23.58 16.43
CA PRO A 480 -22.83 -22.65 16.73
C PRO A 480 -22.42 -21.18 16.60
N MET A 481 -23.35 -20.31 16.20
CA MET A 481 -23.08 -18.89 15.95
C MET A 481 -22.52 -18.18 17.19
N GLU A 482 -22.92 -18.57 18.40
CA GLU A 482 -22.42 -18.03 19.66
C GLU A 482 -20.90 -18.29 19.83
N VAL A 483 -20.42 -19.43 19.30
CA VAL A 483 -18.98 -19.77 19.31
C VAL A 483 -18.26 -18.98 18.24
N CYS A 484 -18.84 -18.87 17.05
CA CYS A 484 -18.26 -18.09 15.94
C CYS A 484 -18.09 -16.60 16.31
N ALA A 485 -19.04 -16.03 17.06
CA ALA A 485 -19.02 -14.65 17.51
C ALA A 485 -17.88 -14.34 18.52
N GLN A 486 -17.39 -15.36 19.24
CA GLN A 486 -16.28 -15.22 20.21
C GLN A 486 -14.90 -15.21 19.52
N GLY A 487 -14.85 -15.47 18.21
CA GLY A 487 -13.62 -15.39 17.41
C GLY A 487 -12.90 -16.75 17.25
N LYS A 488 -11.76 -16.68 16.58
CA LYS A 488 -10.98 -17.83 16.12
C LYS A 488 -10.67 -18.85 17.24
N ASP A 489 -10.20 -18.39 18.39
CA ASP A 489 -9.74 -19.28 19.45
C ASP A 489 -10.88 -20.11 20.07
N ALA A 490 -12.08 -19.54 20.15
CA ALA A 490 -13.27 -20.26 20.57
C ALA A 490 -13.67 -21.31 19.54
N ILE A 491 -13.59 -21.00 18.26
CA ILE A 491 -13.85 -21.95 17.16
C ILE A 491 -12.85 -23.11 17.22
N TRP A 492 -11.55 -22.85 17.38
CA TRP A 492 -10.50 -23.88 17.49
C TRP A 492 -10.75 -24.82 18.66
N LYS A 493 -11.08 -24.26 19.82
CA LYS A 493 -11.44 -25.04 21.00
C LYS A 493 -12.66 -25.94 20.73
N TYR A 494 -13.72 -25.39 20.14
CA TYR A 494 -14.93 -26.14 19.82
C TYR A 494 -14.65 -27.30 18.85
N LEU A 495 -13.93 -27.04 17.74
CA LEU A 495 -13.60 -28.07 16.74
C LEU A 495 -12.80 -29.22 17.36
N LYS A 496 -11.80 -28.88 18.19
CA LYS A 496 -10.98 -29.87 18.90
C LYS A 496 -11.81 -30.73 19.86
N GLU A 497 -12.66 -30.10 20.67
CA GLU A 497 -13.54 -30.82 21.60
C GLU A 497 -14.53 -31.70 20.87
N ASN A 498 -15.16 -31.21 19.80
CA ASN A 498 -16.13 -31.96 19.00
C ASN A 498 -15.49 -33.17 18.33
N ARG A 499 -14.27 -33.05 17.81
CA ARG A 499 -13.50 -34.15 17.23
C ARG A 499 -13.18 -35.23 18.29
N ILE A 500 -12.79 -34.82 19.50
CA ILE A 500 -12.55 -35.75 20.62
C ILE A 500 -13.85 -36.47 20.99
N ARG A 501 -14.97 -35.76 21.11
CA ARG A 501 -16.32 -36.36 21.41
C ARG A 501 -16.71 -37.37 20.34
N LYS A 502 -16.55 -37.06 19.04
CA LYS A 502 -16.84 -38.00 17.94
C LYS A 502 -15.94 -39.24 18.01
N GLN A 503 -14.64 -39.11 18.27
CA GLN A 503 -13.75 -40.24 18.42
C GLN A 503 -14.11 -41.13 19.63
N MET A 504 -14.46 -40.53 20.77
CA MET A 504 -14.94 -41.24 21.93
C MET A 504 -16.26 -41.99 21.66
N ALA A 505 -17.18 -41.37 20.99
CA ALA A 505 -18.45 -42.00 20.60
C ALA A 505 -18.19 -43.23 19.70
N ILE A 506 -17.28 -43.13 18.72
CA ILE A 506 -16.91 -44.26 17.86
C ILE A 506 -16.29 -45.40 18.69
N LYS A 507 -15.37 -45.07 19.63
CA LYS A 507 -14.76 -46.07 20.52
C LYS A 507 -15.79 -46.76 21.42
N ILE A 508 -16.74 -45.99 22.00
CA ILE A 508 -17.83 -46.52 22.82
C ILE A 508 -18.73 -47.42 21.97
N GLN A 509 -19.12 -47.02 20.77
CA GLN A 509 -19.90 -47.83 19.86
C GLN A 509 -19.17 -49.14 19.46
N ALA A 510 -17.87 -49.07 19.19
CA ALA A 510 -17.07 -50.25 18.87
C ALA A 510 -16.95 -51.21 20.06
N TRP A 511 -16.71 -50.67 21.26
CA TRP A 511 -16.67 -51.43 22.48
C TRP A 511 -18.02 -52.08 22.78
N TRP A 512 -19.13 -51.32 22.67
CA TRP A 512 -20.51 -51.84 22.87
C TRP A 512 -20.81 -52.98 21.91
N ARG A 513 -20.55 -52.84 20.62
CA ARG A 513 -20.74 -53.89 19.60
C ARG A 513 -19.91 -55.13 19.93
N GLY A 514 -18.63 -54.96 20.29
CA GLY A 514 -17.79 -56.08 20.69
C GLY A 514 -18.28 -56.75 21.96
N THR A 515 -18.85 -56.03 22.91
CA THR A 515 -19.42 -56.58 24.14
C THR A 515 -20.73 -57.35 23.87
N MET A 516 -21.60 -56.82 22.99
CA MET A 516 -22.84 -57.49 22.60
C MET A 516 -22.57 -58.85 21.92
N VAL A 517 -21.57 -58.90 21.03
CA VAL A 517 -21.11 -60.15 20.39
C VAL A 517 -20.56 -61.12 21.40
N ARG A 518 -19.66 -60.68 22.33
CA ARG A 518 -19.03 -61.51 23.34
C ARG A 518 -20.05 -62.07 24.36
N LYS A 519 -21.13 -61.34 24.65
CA LYS A 519 -22.17 -61.77 25.58
C LYS A 519 -23.28 -62.59 24.91
N GLY A 520 -23.16 -62.89 23.61
CA GLY A 520 -24.13 -63.71 22.91
C GLY A 520 -25.46 -63.05 22.57
N TYR A 521 -25.57 -61.72 22.65
CA TYR A 521 -26.78 -60.95 22.30
C TYR A 521 -26.92 -60.68 20.81
N GLY A 522 -26.33 -61.49 19.93
CA GLY A 522 -26.44 -61.44 18.46
C GLY A 522 -25.12 -61.78 17.78
N SER A 523 -25.19 -62.32 16.55
CA SER A 523 -24.02 -62.52 15.71
C SER A 523 -23.58 -61.18 15.06
N TYR A 524 -22.27 -61.09 14.72
CA TYR A 524 -21.77 -59.91 14.00
C TYR A 524 -22.50 -59.63 12.68
N GLU A 525 -22.93 -60.70 12.00
CA GLU A 525 -23.72 -60.61 10.78
C GLU A 525 -25.13 -59.99 10.98
N GLU A 526 -25.81 -60.31 12.11
CA GLU A 526 -27.08 -59.72 12.45
C GLU A 526 -26.99 -58.24 12.78
N LEU A 527 -25.92 -57.83 13.47
CA LEU A 527 -25.63 -56.42 13.73
C LEU A 527 -25.32 -55.65 12.45
N LEU A 528 -24.64 -56.26 11.47
CA LEU A 528 -24.40 -55.68 10.14
C LEU A 528 -25.69 -55.56 9.31
N LYS A 529 -26.61 -56.55 9.41
CA LYS A 529 -27.92 -56.52 8.75
C LYS A 529 -28.81 -55.43 9.35
N ALA A 530 -28.78 -55.21 10.67
CA ALA A 530 -29.50 -54.12 11.35
C ALA A 530 -28.97 -52.75 10.89
N ARG A 531 -27.64 -52.57 10.70
CA ARG A 531 -27.04 -51.35 10.17
C ARG A 531 -27.45 -51.04 8.73
N LYS A 532 -27.57 -52.05 7.86
CA LYS A 532 -28.06 -51.90 6.48
C LYS A 532 -29.55 -51.50 6.43
N LYS A 533 -30.39 -52.01 7.38
CA LYS A 533 -31.82 -51.63 7.49
C LYS A 533 -32.05 -50.24 8.03
N GLY A 534 -31.17 -49.72 8.90
CA GLY A 534 -31.27 -48.35 9.45
C GLY A 534 -30.85 -47.22 8.49
N LYS A 535 -30.24 -47.55 7.34
CA LYS A 535 -29.83 -46.57 6.31
C LYS A 535 -30.79 -46.36 5.16
N THR A 536 -31.94 -47.10 5.14
CA THR A 536 -32.98 -46.86 4.14
C THR A 536 -33.95 -45.80 4.68
N SER A 537 -33.82 -44.59 4.20
CA SER A 537 -34.75 -43.49 4.44
C SER A 537 -36.16 -43.87 3.96
N PRO A 538 -37.25 -43.42 4.65
CA PRO A 538 -38.64 -43.77 4.32
C PRO A 538 -39.21 -43.24 3.00
N LYS A 539 -38.38 -42.62 2.14
CA LYS A 539 -38.85 -41.93 0.91
C LYS A 539 -38.95 -42.78 -0.35
N ASP A 540 -38.52 -44.07 -0.37
CA ASP A 540 -38.53 -44.88 -1.60
C ASP A 540 -39.68 -45.92 -1.70
N LYS A 541 -40.82 -45.67 -1.01
CA LYS A 541 -42.04 -46.48 -1.18
C LYS A 541 -43.18 -45.70 -1.81
N LYS A 542 -43.00 -45.13 -2.98
CA LYS A 542 -44.07 -44.78 -3.90
C LYS A 542 -43.59 -44.89 -5.34
N GLY A 543 -44.01 -45.94 -6.04
CA GLY A 543 -43.87 -46.00 -7.50
C GLY A 543 -43.42 -47.32 -8.10
N LYS A 544 -44.06 -48.44 -7.78
CA LYS A 544 -44.12 -49.61 -8.69
C LYS A 544 -45.51 -50.18 -8.65
N LYS A 545 -46.39 -49.70 -9.51
CA LYS A 545 -47.52 -50.46 -10.05
C LYS A 545 -47.56 -50.29 -11.55
N ALA A 546 -47.26 -51.41 -12.15
CA ALA A 546 -47.79 -51.99 -13.40
C ALA A 546 -47.93 -51.13 -14.67
N ALA A 547 -47.23 -51.58 -15.72
CA ALA A 547 -47.92 -51.89 -16.96
C ALA A 547 -47.05 -52.87 -17.79
N LYS A 548 -47.50 -54.11 -17.92
CA LYS A 548 -47.08 -55.04 -18.92
C LYS A 548 -47.68 -54.60 -20.27
N GLY A 549 -46.87 -54.48 -21.27
CA GLY A 549 -47.30 -54.29 -22.64
C GLY A 549 -46.22 -54.89 -23.56
N LYS A 550 -46.58 -55.95 -24.24
CA LYS A 550 -45.78 -56.76 -25.15
C LYS A 550 -45.43 -56.04 -26.48
N PRO A 551 -44.52 -56.55 -27.24
CA PRO A 551 -43.85 -55.84 -28.32
C PRO A 551 -44.55 -55.97 -29.68
N ALA A 552 -44.38 -55.00 -30.54
CA ALA A 552 -44.66 -55.15 -31.99
C ALA A 552 -43.48 -54.67 -32.83
N LYS A 553 -43.20 -55.47 -33.80
CA LYS A 553 -42.17 -55.44 -34.83
C LYS A 553 -42.43 -54.37 -35.91
N ARG A 554 -41.35 -53.95 -36.59
CA ARG A 554 -41.22 -53.47 -38.00
C ARG A 554 -41.70 -52.03 -38.29
N LYS A 555 -40.91 -51.21 -38.89
CA LYS A 555 -40.05 -51.22 -40.09
C LYS A 555 -38.92 -50.26 -39.96
#